data_4113d2a114e70f2a3b95dc9d720fab8a
#
_entry.id   4113d2a114e70f2a3b95dc9d720fab8a
#
_cell.length_a   1.000
_cell.length_b   1.000
_cell.length_c   1.000
_cell.angle_alpha   90.00
_cell.angle_beta   90.00
_cell.angle_gamma   90.00
#
_symmetry.space_group_name_H-M   'P 1'
#
loop_
_entity.id
_entity.type
_entity.pdbx_description
1 polymer ?
#
loop_
_entity_poly.entity_id
_entity_poly.type
_entity_poly.pdbx_seq_one_letter_code
_entity_poly.pdbx_strand_id
1 'polypeptide(L)'
;MSNLNFPDAVHQDLVGAIDHARRHHSKVGVMGFCMGGALTIAAAAHVPTLNAAVCFYGVPPAAIADPKTIRVPLQCHFAEQDTWCTPAVVANLEQQLREGGVPHELHRYDAQHAFLNESRPEVYDAAAATLAWQRTLEFLARHLR
;
A
#
# COMPACT_ATOMS: atom_id res chain seq x y z
N MET A 1 -13.72 5.57 13.58
CA MET A 1 -12.39 5.81 12.99
C MET A 1 -11.80 7.21 13.29
N SER A 2 -12.43 8.00 14.13
CA SER A 2 -12.05 9.40 14.36
C SER A 2 -10.85 9.64 15.30
N ASN A 3 -10.24 8.59 15.85
CA ASN A 3 -9.19 8.71 16.86
C ASN A 3 -7.83 8.11 16.44
N LEU A 4 -7.64 7.75 15.15
CA LEU A 4 -6.33 7.31 14.70
C LEU A 4 -5.42 8.52 14.49
N ASN A 5 -4.36 8.60 15.27
CA ASN A 5 -3.28 9.55 15.01
C ASN A 5 -2.34 8.95 13.96
N PHE A 6 -2.55 9.27 12.69
CA PHE A 6 -1.72 8.78 11.59
C PHE A 6 -0.22 9.05 11.79
N PRO A 7 0.22 10.25 12.20
CA PRO A 7 1.62 10.48 12.49
C PRO A 7 2.19 9.52 13.53
N ASP A 8 1.51 9.28 14.64
CA ASP A 8 1.98 8.36 15.66
C ASP A 8 2.00 6.92 15.16
N ALA A 9 0.96 6.49 14.44
CA ALA A 9 0.92 5.15 13.85
C ALA A 9 2.10 4.90 12.89
N VAL A 10 2.50 5.91 12.10
CA VAL A 10 3.65 5.79 11.20
C VAL A 10 4.97 5.88 11.97
N HIS A 11 5.16 6.94 12.77
CA HIS A 11 6.45 7.27 13.35
C HIS A 11 6.80 6.47 14.62
N GLN A 12 5.82 5.89 15.28
CA GLN A 12 6.04 5.08 16.49
C GLN A 12 5.78 3.60 16.20
N ASP A 13 4.56 3.23 15.81
CA ASP A 13 4.17 1.82 15.72
C ASP A 13 4.84 1.13 14.53
N LEU A 14 4.72 1.69 13.31
CA LEU A 14 5.29 1.08 12.11
C LEU A 14 6.81 1.13 12.12
N VAL A 15 7.41 2.26 12.44
CA VAL A 15 8.87 2.39 12.53
C VAL A 15 9.42 1.43 13.58
N GLY A 16 8.79 1.35 14.76
CA GLY A 16 9.20 0.42 15.81
C GLY A 16 9.13 -1.05 15.36
N ALA A 17 8.06 -1.44 14.68
CA ALA A 17 7.90 -2.80 14.16
C ALA A 17 8.93 -3.11 13.05
N ILE A 18 9.18 -2.17 12.13
CA ILE A 18 10.18 -2.30 11.06
C ILE A 18 11.58 -2.44 11.66
N ASP A 19 11.95 -1.61 12.62
CA ASP A 19 13.23 -1.66 13.29
C ASP A 19 13.42 -2.97 14.06
N HIS A 20 12.36 -3.47 14.70
CA HIS A 20 12.40 -4.77 15.33
C HIS A 20 12.63 -5.90 14.33
N ALA A 21 11.90 -5.92 13.22
CA ALA A 21 12.08 -6.92 12.16
C ALA A 21 13.49 -6.89 11.57
N ARG A 22 14.08 -5.70 11.39
CA ARG A 22 15.45 -5.53 10.86
C ARG A 22 16.54 -6.07 11.74
N ARG A 23 16.32 -6.21 13.04
CA ARG A 23 17.30 -6.85 13.94
C ARG A 23 17.51 -8.32 13.62
N HIS A 24 16.53 -8.94 12.96
CA HIS A 24 16.51 -10.38 12.71
C HIS A 24 16.53 -10.72 11.21
N HIS A 25 16.30 -9.75 10.34
CA HIS A 25 16.17 -9.94 8.89
C HIS A 25 16.88 -8.84 8.11
N SER A 26 17.58 -9.24 7.05
CA SER A 26 18.29 -8.32 6.16
C SER A 26 17.35 -7.51 5.26
N LYS A 27 16.17 -8.05 4.95
CA LYS A 27 15.16 -7.41 4.11
C LYS A 27 13.82 -7.39 4.82
N VAL A 28 13.16 -6.24 4.77
CA VAL A 28 11.86 -6.01 5.39
C VAL A 28 10.95 -5.30 4.42
N GLY A 29 9.73 -5.79 4.26
CA GLY A 29 8.66 -5.16 3.51
C GLY A 29 7.47 -4.85 4.39
N VAL A 30 6.58 -3.99 3.90
CA VAL A 30 5.30 -3.66 4.55
C VAL A 30 4.17 -3.92 3.57
N MET A 31 3.07 -4.45 4.07
CA MET A 31 1.83 -4.64 3.30
C MET A 31 0.63 -4.24 4.14
N GLY A 32 -0.35 -3.63 3.52
CA GLY A 32 -1.56 -3.22 4.23
C GLY A 32 -2.78 -3.07 3.34
N PHE A 33 -3.94 -3.13 3.98
CA PHE A 33 -5.27 -3.13 3.36
C PHE A 33 -6.10 -1.97 3.89
N CYS A 34 -6.86 -1.31 3.03
CA CYS A 34 -7.72 -0.19 3.39
C CYS A 34 -6.92 0.93 4.09
N MET A 35 -7.23 1.25 5.33
CA MET A 35 -6.44 2.16 6.16
C MET A 35 -4.98 1.69 6.28
N GLY A 36 -4.76 0.37 6.43
CA GLY A 36 -3.41 -0.22 6.41
C GLY A 36 -2.69 -0.02 5.08
N GLY A 37 -3.41 0.04 3.96
CA GLY A 37 -2.86 0.42 2.65
C GLY A 37 -2.37 1.87 2.63
N ALA A 38 -3.15 2.80 3.18
CA ALA A 38 -2.74 4.19 3.34
C ALA A 38 -1.49 4.32 4.24
N LEU A 39 -1.45 3.59 5.35
CA LEU A 39 -0.29 3.53 6.23
C LEU A 39 0.94 2.91 5.54
N THR A 40 0.75 1.96 4.64
CA THR A 40 1.83 1.37 3.83
C THR A 40 2.50 2.40 2.92
N ILE A 41 1.71 3.21 2.22
CA ILE A 41 2.25 4.30 1.39
C ILE A 41 2.97 5.34 2.26
N ALA A 42 2.39 5.70 3.41
CA ALA A 42 3.03 6.59 4.35
C ALA A 42 4.36 6.03 4.90
N ALA A 43 4.39 4.74 5.25
CA ALA A 43 5.62 4.08 5.67
C ALA A 43 6.68 4.09 4.56
N ALA A 44 6.29 3.82 3.30
CA ALA A 44 7.23 3.89 2.17
C ALA A 44 7.81 5.28 1.96
N ALA A 45 7.07 6.35 2.26
CA ALA A 45 7.55 7.72 2.18
C ALA A 45 8.48 8.11 3.33
N HIS A 46 8.21 7.61 4.54
CA HIS A 46 8.94 8.00 5.75
C HIS A 46 10.06 7.02 6.16
N VAL A 47 10.05 5.78 5.65
CA VAL A 47 11.03 4.74 6.01
C VAL A 47 11.74 4.25 4.74
N PRO A 48 12.72 5.00 4.23
CA PRO A 48 13.40 4.69 2.96
C PRO A 48 14.25 3.41 3.02
N THR A 49 14.42 2.84 4.19
CA THR A 49 15.15 1.58 4.39
C THR A 49 14.31 0.33 4.13
N LEU A 50 13.01 0.44 3.91
CA LEU A 50 12.16 -0.67 3.47
C LEU A 50 12.62 -1.21 2.11
N ASN A 51 12.47 -2.51 1.92
CA ASN A 51 12.83 -3.19 0.67
C ASN A 51 11.65 -3.36 -0.28
N ALA A 52 10.42 -3.32 0.24
CA ALA A 52 9.19 -3.40 -0.55
C ALA A 52 8.00 -2.83 0.23
N ALA A 53 7.02 -2.31 -0.49
CA ALA A 53 5.74 -1.89 0.06
C ALA A 53 4.60 -2.34 -0.86
N VAL A 54 3.54 -2.94 -0.30
CA VAL A 54 2.36 -3.38 -1.03
C VAL A 54 1.11 -2.76 -0.43
N CYS A 55 0.43 -1.94 -1.21
CA CYS A 55 -0.79 -1.23 -0.82
C CYS A 55 -2.02 -1.83 -1.49
N PHE A 56 -3.03 -2.18 -0.70
CA PHE A 56 -4.35 -2.53 -1.17
C PHE A 56 -5.35 -1.43 -0.82
N TYR A 57 -5.97 -0.86 -1.83
CA TYR A 57 -7.10 0.10 -1.78
C TYR A 57 -7.01 1.12 -0.63
N GLY A 58 -5.85 1.79 -0.50
CA GLY A 58 -5.64 2.86 0.47
C GLY A 58 -4.77 3.99 -0.07
N VAL A 59 -5.10 5.22 0.21
CA VAL A 59 -4.31 6.41 -0.14
C VAL A 59 -4.23 7.30 1.10
N PRO A 60 -3.01 7.68 1.56
CA PRO A 60 -2.88 8.54 2.72
C PRO A 60 -3.29 9.98 2.38
N PRO A 61 -3.77 10.74 3.38
CA PRO A 61 -3.94 12.19 3.22
C PRO A 61 -2.61 12.87 2.84
N ALA A 62 -2.69 13.90 1.99
CA ALA A 62 -1.52 14.65 1.54
C ALA A 62 -0.69 15.26 2.68
N ALA A 63 -1.33 15.59 3.81
CA ALA A 63 -0.65 16.10 5.01
C ALA A 63 0.21 15.02 5.71
N ILE A 64 -0.02 13.75 5.43
CA ILE A 64 0.67 12.62 6.11
C ILE A 64 1.88 12.16 5.31
N ALA A 65 1.77 12.11 3.99
CA ALA A 65 2.86 11.65 3.13
C ALA A 65 2.79 12.31 1.75
N ASP A 66 3.94 12.62 1.19
CA ASP A 66 4.09 13.01 -0.22
C ASP A 66 4.57 11.79 -1.03
N PRO A 67 3.74 11.20 -1.89
CA PRO A 67 4.12 10.04 -2.68
C PRO A 67 5.32 10.26 -3.59
N LYS A 68 5.62 11.50 -3.98
CA LYS A 68 6.78 11.84 -4.82
C LYS A 68 8.12 11.56 -4.13
N THR A 69 8.12 11.50 -2.81
CA THR A 69 9.34 11.27 -2.01
C THR A 69 9.70 9.80 -1.84
N ILE A 70 8.81 8.89 -2.21
CA ILE A 70 9.02 7.44 -2.07
C ILE A 70 10.23 7.00 -2.92
N ARG A 71 11.07 6.15 -2.35
CA ARG A 71 12.21 5.51 -3.03
C ARG A 71 12.16 3.99 -2.90
N VAL A 72 11.24 3.49 -2.10
CA VAL A 72 10.97 2.07 -1.88
C VAL A 72 10.18 1.52 -3.07
N PRO A 73 10.51 0.34 -3.61
CA PRO A 73 9.65 -0.34 -4.58
C PRO A 73 8.22 -0.48 -4.02
N LEU A 74 7.24 0.01 -4.77
CA LEU A 74 5.85 0.08 -4.35
C LEU A 74 4.95 -0.67 -5.33
N GLN A 75 4.13 -1.59 -4.84
CA GLN A 75 3.04 -2.16 -5.61
C GLN A 75 1.70 -1.73 -5.02
N CYS A 76 0.77 -1.32 -5.89
CA CYS A 76 -0.56 -0.86 -5.49
C CYS A 76 -1.65 -1.65 -6.22
N HIS A 77 -2.71 -1.98 -5.49
CA HIS A 77 -3.90 -2.66 -6.00
C HIS A 77 -5.14 -1.84 -5.65
N PHE A 78 -5.86 -1.35 -6.67
CA PHE A 78 -7.05 -0.53 -6.51
C PHE A 78 -8.25 -1.11 -7.26
N ALA A 79 -9.45 -0.83 -6.75
CA ALA A 79 -10.71 -1.22 -7.35
C ALA A 79 -11.32 -0.04 -8.13
N GLU A 80 -11.82 -0.29 -9.34
CA GLU A 80 -12.39 0.74 -10.20
C GLU A 80 -13.75 1.25 -9.71
N GLN A 81 -14.47 0.42 -8.92
CA GLN A 81 -15.78 0.75 -8.32
C GLN A 81 -15.64 1.24 -6.87
N ASP A 82 -14.44 1.61 -6.43
CA ASP A 82 -14.18 2.11 -5.08
C ASP A 82 -14.72 3.54 -4.93
N THR A 83 -15.52 3.77 -3.88
CA THR A 83 -16.07 5.09 -3.55
C THR A 83 -15.19 5.88 -2.58
N TRP A 84 -14.13 5.29 -2.05
CA TRP A 84 -13.15 5.91 -1.15
C TRP A 84 -11.87 6.26 -1.91
N CYS A 85 -11.18 5.25 -2.41
CA CYS A 85 -10.08 5.42 -3.34
C CYS A 85 -10.64 5.45 -4.76
N THR A 86 -11.35 6.54 -5.10
CA THR A 86 -12.00 6.71 -6.39
C THR A 86 -10.99 6.66 -7.53
N PRO A 87 -11.42 6.37 -8.78
CA PRO A 87 -10.53 6.42 -9.95
C PRO A 87 -9.75 7.73 -10.07
N ALA A 88 -10.36 8.87 -9.72
CA ALA A 88 -9.68 10.17 -9.73
C ALA A 88 -8.57 10.26 -8.67
N VAL A 89 -8.82 9.77 -7.47
CA VAL A 89 -7.82 9.71 -6.38
C VAL A 89 -6.65 8.81 -6.77
N VAL A 90 -6.93 7.66 -7.37
CA VAL A 90 -5.90 6.71 -7.85
C VAL A 90 -5.09 7.30 -8.99
N ALA A 91 -5.73 7.98 -9.94
CA ALA A 91 -5.03 8.64 -11.05
C ALA A 91 -4.10 9.74 -10.53
N ASN A 92 -4.52 10.52 -9.54
CA ASN A 92 -3.67 11.53 -8.90
C ASN A 92 -2.46 10.90 -8.20
N LEU A 93 -2.67 9.82 -7.46
CA LEU A 93 -1.57 9.07 -6.83
C LEU A 93 -0.57 8.58 -7.89
N GLU A 94 -1.05 7.95 -8.96
CA GLU A 94 -0.18 7.45 -10.02
C GLU A 94 0.61 8.56 -10.69
N GLN A 95 0.00 9.72 -10.93
CA GLN A 95 0.69 10.89 -11.45
C GLN A 95 1.81 11.33 -10.51
N GLN A 96 1.54 11.43 -9.21
CA GLN A 96 2.56 11.81 -8.21
C GLN A 96 3.72 10.81 -8.16
N LEU A 97 3.44 9.50 -8.25
CA LEU A 97 4.47 8.47 -8.29
C LEU A 97 5.36 8.61 -9.54
N ARG A 98 4.77 8.89 -10.69
CA ARG A 98 5.52 9.15 -11.94
C ARG A 98 6.37 10.41 -11.84
N GLU A 99 5.81 11.50 -11.36
CA GLU A 99 6.52 12.77 -11.18
C GLU A 99 7.70 12.63 -10.21
N GLY A 100 7.57 11.81 -9.18
CA GLY A 100 8.64 11.52 -8.22
C GLY A 100 9.69 10.52 -8.72
N GLY A 101 9.47 9.88 -9.88
CA GLY A 101 10.33 8.81 -10.36
C GLY A 101 10.32 7.56 -9.47
N VAL A 102 9.20 7.31 -8.80
CA VAL A 102 9.05 6.21 -7.85
C VAL A 102 9.01 4.87 -8.60
N PRO A 103 9.81 3.86 -8.20
CA PRO A 103 9.70 2.53 -8.77
C PRO A 103 8.39 1.88 -8.31
N HIS A 104 7.40 1.79 -9.21
CA HIS A 104 6.07 1.31 -8.83
C HIS A 104 5.39 0.47 -9.90
N GLU A 105 4.49 -0.40 -9.42
CA GLU A 105 3.49 -1.12 -10.19
C GLU A 105 2.11 -0.75 -9.63
N LEU A 106 1.19 -0.28 -10.47
CA LEU A 106 -0.15 0.06 -10.05
C LEU A 106 -1.17 -0.70 -10.88
N HIS A 107 -1.98 -1.51 -10.22
CA HIS A 107 -2.97 -2.40 -10.83
C HIS A 107 -4.39 -1.95 -10.47
N ARG A 108 -5.27 -1.96 -11.45
CA ARG A 108 -6.70 -1.68 -11.30
C ARG A 108 -7.50 -2.94 -11.61
N TYR A 109 -8.58 -3.12 -10.85
CA TYR A 109 -9.48 -4.28 -10.96
C TYR A 109 -10.91 -3.80 -11.10
N ASP A 110 -11.70 -4.42 -11.96
CA ASP A 110 -13.14 -4.20 -12.03
C ASP A 110 -13.81 -4.87 -10.80
N ALA A 111 -13.69 -4.23 -9.66
CA ALA A 111 -14.11 -4.72 -8.36
C ALA A 111 -14.46 -3.54 -7.43
N GLN A 112 -14.95 -3.86 -6.24
CA GLN A 112 -15.29 -2.89 -5.20
C GLN A 112 -14.17 -2.78 -4.14
N HIS A 113 -14.25 -1.74 -3.31
CA HIS A 113 -13.37 -1.60 -2.14
C HIS A 113 -13.37 -2.87 -1.28
N ALA A 114 -12.21 -3.29 -0.82
CA ALA A 114 -12.02 -4.50 -0.01
C ALA A 114 -12.30 -5.84 -0.74
N PHE A 115 -12.10 -5.89 -2.05
CA PHE A 115 -12.36 -7.07 -2.87
C PHE A 115 -11.57 -8.34 -2.49
N LEU A 116 -10.54 -8.22 -1.67
CA LEU A 116 -9.82 -9.38 -1.11
C LEU A 116 -10.48 -9.98 0.12
N ASN A 117 -11.46 -9.33 0.71
CA ASN A 117 -12.04 -9.74 1.99
C ASN A 117 -13.13 -10.82 1.79
N GLU A 118 -12.73 -12.08 1.93
CA GLU A 118 -13.63 -13.25 1.82
C GLU A 118 -14.77 -13.26 2.84
N SER A 119 -14.59 -12.59 4.00
CA SER A 119 -15.64 -12.50 5.01
C SER A 119 -16.74 -11.51 4.67
N ARG A 120 -16.58 -10.77 3.57
CA ARG A 120 -17.55 -9.80 3.06
C ARG A 120 -18.00 -10.19 1.64
N PRO A 121 -18.90 -11.15 1.50
CA PRO A 121 -19.29 -11.68 0.18
C PRO A 121 -19.88 -10.64 -0.76
N GLU A 122 -20.42 -9.53 -0.24
CA GLU A 122 -20.97 -8.43 -1.04
C GLU A 122 -19.91 -7.63 -1.83
N VAL A 123 -18.65 -7.69 -1.42
CA VAL A 123 -17.53 -6.99 -2.09
C VAL A 123 -16.42 -7.92 -2.54
N TYR A 124 -16.38 -9.16 -2.03
CA TYR A 124 -15.37 -10.12 -2.41
C TYR A 124 -15.46 -10.48 -3.90
N ASP A 125 -14.35 -10.36 -4.60
CA ASP A 125 -14.20 -10.78 -5.99
C ASP A 125 -13.07 -11.80 -6.09
N ALA A 126 -13.43 -13.06 -6.27
CA ALA A 126 -12.47 -14.16 -6.26
C ALA A 126 -11.43 -14.06 -7.38
N ALA A 127 -11.82 -13.61 -8.58
CA ALA A 127 -10.90 -13.48 -9.71
C ALA A 127 -9.90 -12.33 -9.48
N ALA A 128 -10.39 -11.16 -9.08
CA ALA A 128 -9.55 -10.01 -8.75
C ALA A 128 -8.63 -10.32 -7.57
N ALA A 129 -9.16 -10.96 -6.51
CA ALA A 129 -8.39 -11.34 -5.33
C ALA A 129 -7.25 -12.31 -5.67
N THR A 130 -7.53 -13.35 -6.44
CA THR A 130 -6.52 -14.33 -6.87
C THR A 130 -5.41 -13.67 -7.68
N LEU A 131 -5.77 -12.85 -8.66
CA LEU A 131 -4.80 -12.18 -9.51
C LEU A 131 -3.95 -11.16 -8.72
N ALA A 132 -4.58 -10.37 -7.85
CA ALA A 132 -3.88 -9.40 -7.01
C ALA A 132 -2.92 -10.10 -6.04
N TRP A 133 -3.34 -11.21 -5.46
CA TRP A 133 -2.49 -11.98 -4.55
C TRP A 133 -1.29 -12.61 -5.27
N GLN A 134 -1.50 -13.20 -6.44
CA GLN A 134 -0.41 -13.72 -7.27
C GLN A 134 0.63 -12.63 -7.57
N ARG A 135 0.19 -11.47 -8.06
CA ARG A 135 1.07 -10.32 -8.33
C ARG A 135 1.85 -9.88 -7.09
N THR A 136 1.19 -9.88 -5.94
CA THR A 136 1.80 -9.54 -4.65
C THR A 136 2.93 -10.50 -4.29
N LEU A 137 2.68 -11.81 -4.40
CA LEU A 137 3.70 -12.83 -4.09
C LEU A 137 4.91 -12.73 -5.04
N GLU A 138 4.67 -12.51 -6.32
CA GLU A 138 5.73 -12.31 -7.32
C GLU A 138 6.55 -11.05 -7.02
N PHE A 139 5.89 -9.94 -6.69
CA PHE A 139 6.54 -8.69 -6.32
C PHE A 139 7.40 -8.85 -5.05
N LEU A 140 6.85 -9.42 -4.00
CA LEU A 140 7.58 -9.65 -2.75
C LEU A 140 8.77 -10.61 -2.97
N ALA A 141 8.61 -11.63 -3.80
CA ALA A 141 9.70 -12.54 -4.15
C ALA A 141 10.86 -11.84 -4.86
N ARG A 142 10.59 -10.86 -5.72
CA ARG A 142 11.63 -10.06 -6.39
C ARG A 142 12.41 -9.16 -5.44
N HIS A 143 11.80 -8.67 -4.39
CA HIS A 143 12.37 -7.64 -3.53
C HIS A 143 12.82 -8.13 -2.15
N LEU A 144 12.26 -9.23 -1.65
CA LEU A 144 12.54 -9.75 -0.31
C LEU A 144 13.39 -11.05 -0.28
N ARG A 145 13.69 -11.62 -1.42
CA ARG A 145 14.61 -12.78 -1.50
C ARG A 145 16.07 -12.37 -1.59
#